data_a3898c2fb841377612e84243de927bd9
#
_entry.id   a3898c2fb841377612e84243de927bd9
#
_cell.length_a   1.000
_cell.length_b   1.000
_cell.length_c   1.000
_cell.angle_alpha   90.00
_cell.angle_beta   90.00
_cell.angle_gamma   90.00
#
_symmetry.space_group_name_H-M   'P 1'
#
loop_
_entity.id
_entity.type
_entity.pdbx_description
1 polymer ?
#
loop_
_entity_poly.entity_id
_entity_poly.type
_entity_poly.pdbx_seq_one_letter_code
_entity_poly.pdbx_strand_id
1 'polypeptide(L)'
;MDVLEEVKKAIVKVQPGIDESKIIPAATLKEDLEIDSLSRVEMTLALEDAFNFYLQDEELEDIKTVGDIVDLIESKVKVKNA
;
A
#
# COMPACT_ATOMS: atom_id res chain seq x y z
N MET A 1 1.64 -13.26 8.19
CA MET A 1 1.91 -12.48 6.98
C MET A 1 2.37 -11.08 7.37
N ASP A 2 3.47 -10.63 6.81
CA ASP A 2 4.01 -9.31 7.11
C ASP A 2 3.36 -8.29 6.16
N VAL A 3 2.57 -7.39 6.73
CA VAL A 3 1.85 -6.39 5.94
C VAL A 3 2.81 -5.49 5.16
N LEU A 4 3.88 -5.03 5.81
CA LEU A 4 4.85 -4.18 5.13
C LEU A 4 5.49 -4.88 3.92
N GLU A 5 5.82 -6.15 4.06
CA GLU A 5 6.40 -6.91 2.95
C GLU A 5 5.43 -7.01 1.77
N GLU A 6 4.16 -7.23 2.05
CA GLU A 6 3.15 -7.31 1.00
C GLU A 6 2.94 -5.94 0.32
N VAL A 7 2.99 -4.87 1.09
CA VAL A 7 2.91 -3.51 0.53
C VAL A 7 4.11 -3.26 -0.36
N LYS A 8 5.31 -3.67 0.06
CA LYS A 8 6.51 -3.54 -0.77
C LYS A 8 6.36 -4.28 -2.09
N LYS A 9 5.86 -5.50 -2.04
CA LYS A 9 5.64 -6.30 -3.26
C LYS A 9 4.68 -5.60 -4.22
N ALA A 10 3.61 -5.05 -3.68
CA ALA A 10 2.63 -4.34 -4.50
C ALA A 10 3.25 -3.11 -5.17
N ILE A 11 4.06 -2.37 -4.43
CA ILE A 11 4.73 -1.18 -4.95
C ILE A 11 5.73 -1.55 -6.05
N VAL A 12 6.53 -2.57 -5.81
CA VAL A 12 7.50 -3.05 -6.82
C VAL A 12 6.78 -3.51 -8.07
N LYS A 13 5.63 -4.13 -7.92
CA LYS A 13 4.85 -4.61 -9.06
C LYS A 13 4.41 -3.48 -9.98
N VAL A 14 3.99 -2.35 -9.41
CA VAL A 14 3.51 -1.21 -10.20
C VAL A 14 4.62 -0.23 -10.56
N GLN A 15 5.76 -0.34 -9.90
CA GLN A 15 6.91 0.55 -10.11
C GLN A 15 8.18 -0.29 -10.18
N PRO A 16 8.37 -1.10 -11.23
CA PRO A 16 9.42 -2.12 -11.28
C PRO A 16 10.86 -1.62 -11.13
N GLY A 17 11.13 -0.37 -11.40
CA GLY A 17 12.48 0.17 -11.27
C GLY A 17 12.79 0.79 -9.91
N ILE A 18 11.86 0.72 -8.96
CA ILE A 18 12.03 1.39 -7.68
C ILE A 18 13.09 0.71 -6.80
N ASP A 19 13.82 1.53 -6.06
CA ASP A 19 14.77 1.05 -5.06
C ASP A 19 13.98 0.62 -3.82
N GLU A 20 13.99 -0.67 -3.51
CA GLU A 20 13.20 -1.19 -2.39
C GLU A 20 13.63 -0.61 -1.05
N SER A 21 14.87 -0.15 -0.93
CA SER A 21 15.34 0.48 0.32
C SER A 21 14.62 1.80 0.61
N LYS A 22 13.98 2.38 -0.39
CA LYS A 22 13.20 3.61 -0.22
C LYS A 22 11.79 3.33 0.27
N ILE A 23 11.35 2.08 0.23
CA ILE A 23 10.00 1.72 0.67
C ILE A 23 10.01 1.51 2.17
N ILE A 24 9.94 2.60 2.90
CA ILE A 24 9.93 2.60 4.36
C ILE A 24 8.64 3.30 4.82
N PRO A 25 8.20 3.06 6.07
CA PRO A 25 6.94 3.63 6.56
C PRO A 25 6.83 5.15 6.42
N ALA A 26 7.92 5.86 6.57
CA ALA A 26 7.93 7.33 6.47
C ALA A 26 7.89 7.85 5.03
N ALA A 27 8.12 6.99 4.04
CA ALA A 27 8.16 7.41 2.64
C ALA A 27 6.78 7.81 2.14
N THR A 28 6.72 8.96 1.43
CA THR A 28 5.47 9.39 0.81
C THR A 28 5.32 8.69 -0.55
N LEU A 29 4.09 8.34 -0.87
CA LEU A 29 3.82 7.62 -2.11
C LEU A 29 4.06 8.51 -3.34
N LYS A 30 3.60 9.75 -3.26
CA LYS A 30 3.68 10.67 -4.38
C LYS A 30 5.07 11.25 -4.58
N GLU A 31 5.68 11.73 -3.50
CA GLU A 31 6.95 12.46 -3.60
C GLU A 31 8.18 11.55 -3.54
N ASP A 32 8.23 10.68 -2.55
CA ASP A 32 9.41 9.83 -2.36
C ASP A 32 9.44 8.64 -3.32
N LEU A 33 8.28 8.04 -3.56
CA LEU A 33 8.19 6.85 -4.41
C LEU A 33 7.70 7.15 -5.82
N GLU A 34 7.30 8.39 -6.07
CA GLU A 34 6.83 8.86 -7.38
C GLU A 34 5.69 8.01 -7.95
N ILE A 35 4.81 7.55 -7.06
CA ILE A 35 3.64 6.77 -7.44
C ILE A 35 2.52 7.74 -7.84
N ASP A 36 2.16 7.74 -9.12
CA ASP A 36 1.08 8.61 -9.61
C ASP A 36 -0.29 7.98 -9.34
N SER A 37 -1.34 8.67 -9.76
CA SER A 37 -2.71 8.23 -9.50
C SER A 37 -3.02 6.85 -10.07
N LEU A 38 -2.54 6.59 -11.28
CA LEU A 38 -2.78 5.32 -11.94
C LEU A 38 -2.05 4.18 -11.23
N SER A 39 -0.77 4.39 -10.94
CA SER A 39 0.02 3.39 -10.21
C SER A 39 -0.56 3.13 -8.83
N ARG A 40 -1.09 4.16 -8.19
CA ARG A 40 -1.73 4.03 -6.89
C ARG A 40 -2.96 3.14 -6.95
N VAL A 41 -3.78 3.29 -7.99
CA VAL A 41 -4.95 2.44 -8.20
C VAL A 41 -4.50 1.00 -8.41
N GLU A 42 -3.49 0.78 -9.24
CA GLU A 42 -2.97 -0.56 -9.49
C GLU A 42 -2.41 -1.20 -8.23
N MET A 43 -1.69 -0.43 -7.42
CA MET A 43 -1.15 -0.88 -6.14
C MET A 43 -2.30 -1.30 -5.20
N THR A 44 -3.35 -0.49 -5.15
CA THR A 44 -4.51 -0.77 -4.32
C THR A 44 -5.18 -2.08 -4.74
N LEU A 45 -5.35 -2.29 -6.03
CA LEU A 45 -5.93 -3.52 -6.55
C LEU A 45 -5.07 -4.74 -6.18
N ALA A 46 -3.76 -4.59 -6.27
CA ALA A 46 -2.85 -5.67 -5.90
C ALA A 46 -2.97 -6.01 -4.40
N LEU A 47 -3.13 -4.99 -3.56
CA LEU A 47 -3.30 -5.21 -2.13
C LEU A 47 -4.64 -5.84 -1.80
N GLU A 48 -5.70 -5.43 -2.47
CA GLU A 48 -7.01 -6.04 -2.29
C GLU A 48 -6.97 -7.52 -2.62
N ASP A 49 -6.28 -7.86 -3.70
CA ASP A 49 -6.14 -9.23 -4.13
C ASP A 49 -5.27 -10.05 -3.15
N ALA A 50 -4.17 -9.47 -2.70
CA ALA A 50 -3.24 -10.15 -1.80
C ALA A 50 -3.85 -10.46 -0.44
N PHE A 51 -4.64 -9.54 0.10
CA PHE A 51 -5.24 -9.69 1.42
C PHE A 51 -6.71 -10.11 1.39
N ASN A 52 -7.27 -10.22 0.21
CA ASN A 52 -8.67 -10.63 0.00
C ASN A 52 -9.67 -9.77 0.79
N PHE A 53 -9.55 -8.46 0.61
CA PHE A 53 -10.48 -7.50 1.21
C PHE A 53 -10.75 -6.38 0.21
N TYR A 54 -11.59 -5.44 0.59
CA TYR A 54 -11.96 -4.31 -0.25
C TYR A 54 -11.59 -2.99 0.42
N LEU A 55 -10.97 -2.09 -0.36
CA LEU A 55 -10.60 -0.75 0.12
C LEU A 55 -11.51 0.29 -0.51
N GLN A 56 -12.12 1.12 0.33
CA GLN A 56 -13.00 2.20 -0.11
C GLN A 56 -12.17 3.39 -0.58
N ASP A 57 -12.67 4.13 -1.55
CA ASP A 57 -12.01 5.35 -2.01
C ASP A 57 -11.79 6.34 -0.88
N GLU A 58 -12.77 6.46 0.02
CA GLU A 58 -12.70 7.36 1.16
C GLU A 58 -11.54 7.02 2.09
N GLU A 59 -11.28 5.73 2.27
CA GLU A 59 -10.16 5.28 3.10
C GLU A 59 -8.81 5.62 2.47
N LEU A 60 -8.77 5.65 1.14
CA LEU A 60 -7.54 5.92 0.40
C LEU A 60 -7.20 7.41 0.32
N GLU A 61 -8.18 8.28 0.52
CA GLU A 61 -7.95 9.73 0.45
C GLU A 61 -6.95 10.23 1.48
N ASP A 62 -6.92 9.61 2.64
CA ASP A 62 -6.03 10.00 3.73
C ASP A 62 -4.67 9.32 3.68
N ILE A 63 -4.47 8.43 2.72
CA ILE A 63 -3.22 7.69 2.58
C ILE A 63 -2.18 8.55 1.88
N LYS A 64 -1.09 8.86 2.57
CA LYS A 64 0.00 9.66 2.03
C LYS A 64 1.33 8.93 2.07
N THR A 65 1.53 8.08 3.07
CA THR A 65 2.80 7.36 3.25
C THR A 65 2.58 5.85 3.21
N VAL A 66 3.69 5.13 3.10
CA VAL A 66 3.68 3.67 3.18
C VAL A 66 3.11 3.23 4.54
N GLY A 67 3.50 3.92 5.60
CA GLY A 67 2.98 3.62 6.94
C GLY A 67 1.47 3.76 7.05
N ASP A 68 0.90 4.74 6.36
CA ASP A 68 -0.56 4.93 6.34
C ASP A 68 -1.25 3.71 5.73
N ILE A 69 -0.68 3.17 4.65
CA ILE A 69 -1.22 1.98 4.00
C ILE A 69 -1.12 0.78 4.94
N VAL A 70 0.05 0.61 5.55
CA VAL A 70 0.29 -0.51 6.46
C VAL A 70 -0.71 -0.46 7.62
N ASP A 71 -0.90 0.71 8.20
CA ASP A 71 -1.85 0.88 9.32
C ASP A 71 -3.27 0.56 8.90
N LEU A 72 -3.67 1.01 7.73
CA LEU A 72 -5.01 0.74 7.22
C LEU A 72 -5.24 -0.76 7.03
N ILE A 73 -4.28 -1.43 6.41
CA ILE A 73 -4.38 -2.87 6.15
C ILE A 73 -4.40 -3.64 7.45
N GLU A 74 -3.52 -3.30 8.39
CA GLU A 74 -3.47 -3.96 9.69
C GLU A 74 -4.79 -3.83 10.44
N SER A 75 -5.40 -2.66 10.35
CA SER A 75 -6.70 -2.41 10.97
C SER A 75 -7.77 -3.33 10.37
N LYS A 76 -7.79 -3.47 9.05
CA LYS A 76 -8.77 -4.31 8.37
C LYS A 76 -8.54 -5.80 8.62
N VAL A 77 -7.30 -6.22 8.66
CA VAL A 77 -6.97 -7.63 8.91
C VAL A 77 -7.37 -8.01 10.34
N LYS A 78 -7.13 -7.13 11.31
CA LYS A 78 -7.54 -7.37 12.70
C LYS A 78 -9.06 -7.52 12.82
N VAL A 79 -9.79 -6.63 12.15
CA VAL A 79 -11.26 -6.70 12.19
C VAL A 79 -11.74 -8.00 11.57
N LYS A 80 -11.11 -8.41 10.48
CA LYS A 80 -11.48 -9.64 9.78
C LYS A 80 -11.22 -10.88 10.62
N ASN A 81 -10.19 -10.85 11.44
CA ASN A 81 -9.78 -11.99 12.27
C ASN A 81 -10.43 -12.00 13.67
N ALA A 82 -11.13 -10.96 14.02
CA ALA A 82 -11.75 -10.83 15.35
C ALA A 82 -12.98 -11.71 15.54
#